data_038fc9bc4ee1458e58ca33e9df70537b
#
_entry.id   038fc9bc4ee1458e58ca33e9df70537b
#
_cell.length_a   1.000
_cell.length_b   1.000
_cell.length_c   1.000
_cell.angle_alpha   90.00
_cell.angle_beta   90.00
_cell.angle_gamma   90.00
#
_symmetry.space_group_name_H-M   'P 1'
#
loop_
_entity.id
_entity.type
_entity.pdbx_description
1 polymer ?
#
loop_
_entity_poly.entity_id
_entity_poly.type
_entity_poly.pdbx_seq_one_letter_code
_entity_poly.pdbx_strand_id
1 'polypeptide(L)'
;MLDKCAYARIVSRELMKNQIASVQAEALARIAGIADMKALEDARVGILGKKGTLTQVQQGMRDVPKEDKPAVGALLNEARATITAALEDRKAALQQEIDAAAVAGVDFTMPGATLPAGGLHPISIVRDEAVRVLRRMGFTLADGPEIEDEWHCFDALNTPDDHPARNEKDTFYFDSGKLLRTQTSTVQARVMEKDCPPVRIICPGSAFRRDAIDATHLSAFNQIEGLYVAREVSVGDLKGTLEYFLKALFGEETAVRFRPHFFPFTEPSFEIDVLLQAAGQAPRWIEIAGCGMVNPAVFENIDKATGKNLYAGCTGFAFGIGLERLAMIRWGIRDIRLLIENDARFLAQFQ
;
A
#
# COMPACT_ATOMS: atom_id res chain seq x y z
N MET A 1 -29.63 -11.82 93.17
CA MET A 1 -30.42 -12.42 92.08
C MET A 1 -30.03 -11.68 90.74
N LEU A 2 -29.13 -12.27 90.00
CA LEU A 2 -28.84 -11.73 88.66
C LEU A 2 -30.10 -11.87 87.81
N ASP A 3 -30.50 -10.74 87.23
CA ASP A 3 -31.71 -10.65 86.42
C ASP A 3 -31.64 -11.66 85.27
N LYS A 4 -32.55 -12.66 85.30
CA LYS A 4 -32.65 -13.70 84.26
C LYS A 4 -32.69 -13.15 82.84
N CYS A 5 -33.18 -11.90 82.73
CA CYS A 5 -33.21 -11.15 81.46
C CYS A 5 -31.82 -10.68 80.99
N ALA A 6 -30.97 -10.25 81.96
CA ALA A 6 -29.59 -9.81 81.62
C ALA A 6 -28.71 -11.05 81.26
N TYR A 7 -28.87 -12.18 81.89
CA TYR A 7 -28.13 -13.40 81.52
C TYR A 7 -28.53 -13.90 80.12
N ALA A 8 -29.81 -13.97 79.81
CA ALA A 8 -30.31 -14.38 78.52
C ALA A 8 -29.79 -13.42 77.36
N ARG A 9 -29.65 -12.14 77.64
CA ARG A 9 -29.07 -11.13 76.69
C ARG A 9 -27.59 -11.43 76.47
N ILE A 10 -26.78 -11.66 77.49
CA ILE A 10 -25.36 -11.92 77.34
C ILE A 10 -25.15 -13.23 76.56
N VAL A 11 -25.91 -14.22 76.77
CA VAL A 11 -25.84 -15.52 76.05
C VAL A 11 -26.23 -15.35 74.60
N SER A 12 -27.28 -14.57 74.26
CA SER A 12 -27.70 -14.34 72.91
C SER A 12 -26.65 -13.52 72.07
N ARG A 13 -26.03 -12.53 72.71
CA ARG A 13 -24.95 -11.76 72.09
C ARG A 13 -23.69 -12.57 71.81
N GLU A 14 -23.23 -13.34 72.76
CA GLU A 14 -22.04 -14.20 72.59
C GLU A 14 -22.29 -15.35 71.60
N LEU A 15 -23.49 -15.91 71.57
CA LEU A 15 -23.86 -16.91 70.59
C LEU A 15 -23.77 -16.33 69.14
N MET A 16 -24.31 -15.10 68.92
CA MET A 16 -24.28 -14.49 67.64
C MET A 16 -22.85 -14.11 67.20
N LYS A 17 -22.00 -13.58 68.07
CA LYS A 17 -20.59 -13.33 67.83
C LYS A 17 -19.86 -14.63 67.42
N ASN A 18 -20.06 -15.68 68.08
CA ASN A 18 -19.45 -16.99 67.78
C ASN A 18 -19.92 -17.52 66.41
N GLN A 19 -21.20 -17.31 66.07
CA GLN A 19 -21.73 -17.68 64.74
C GLN A 19 -21.10 -16.85 63.64
N ILE A 20 -20.95 -15.52 63.79
CA ILE A 20 -20.28 -14.65 62.83
C ILE A 20 -18.83 -15.09 62.65
N ALA A 21 -18.10 -15.32 63.72
CA ALA A 21 -16.71 -15.75 63.68
C ALA A 21 -16.53 -17.12 63.01
N SER A 22 -17.43 -18.09 63.32
CA SER A 22 -17.42 -19.41 62.65
C SER A 22 -17.66 -19.33 61.17
N VAL A 23 -18.70 -18.57 60.73
CA VAL A 23 -19.02 -18.38 59.30
C VAL A 23 -17.91 -17.64 58.59
N GLN A 24 -17.28 -16.65 59.22
CA GLN A 24 -16.12 -15.94 58.64
C GLN A 24 -14.93 -16.91 58.48
N ALA A 25 -14.57 -17.68 59.47
CA ALA A 25 -13.47 -18.64 59.42
C ALA A 25 -13.69 -19.73 58.35
N GLU A 26 -14.90 -20.29 58.28
CA GLU A 26 -15.27 -21.27 57.26
C GLU A 26 -15.24 -20.68 55.85
N ALA A 27 -15.74 -19.45 55.69
CA ALA A 27 -15.70 -18.74 54.42
C ALA A 27 -14.26 -18.49 53.94
N LEU A 28 -13.37 -18.00 54.81
CA LEU A 28 -11.97 -17.74 54.49
C LEU A 28 -11.23 -19.05 54.13
N ALA A 29 -11.44 -20.12 54.92
CA ALA A 29 -10.84 -21.42 54.61
C ALA A 29 -11.31 -21.97 53.24
N ARG A 30 -12.61 -21.83 52.96
CA ARG A 30 -13.16 -22.22 51.64
C ARG A 30 -12.57 -21.43 50.50
N ILE A 31 -12.50 -20.09 50.61
CA ILE A 31 -11.95 -19.21 49.60
C ILE A 31 -10.48 -19.54 49.29
N ALA A 32 -9.68 -19.77 50.31
CA ALA A 32 -8.26 -20.12 50.18
C ALA A 32 -8.01 -21.40 49.36
N GLY A 33 -8.92 -22.37 49.43
CA GLY A 33 -8.80 -23.64 48.70
C GLY A 33 -9.38 -23.67 47.29
N ILE A 34 -9.91 -22.56 46.79
CA ILE A 34 -10.53 -22.53 45.46
C ILE A 34 -9.46 -22.44 44.35
N ALA A 35 -9.57 -23.33 43.36
CA ALA A 35 -8.61 -23.45 42.27
C ALA A 35 -9.07 -22.86 40.91
N ASP A 36 -10.33 -22.43 40.79
CA ASP A 36 -10.84 -21.87 39.52
C ASP A 36 -11.83 -20.71 39.74
N MET A 37 -11.98 -19.87 38.72
CA MET A 37 -12.80 -18.66 38.75
C MET A 37 -14.31 -18.95 38.93
N LYS A 38 -14.81 -20.07 38.40
CA LYS A 38 -16.23 -20.47 38.52
C LYS A 38 -16.56 -20.87 39.92
N ALA A 39 -15.71 -21.72 40.54
CA ALA A 39 -15.86 -22.10 41.91
C ALA A 39 -15.76 -20.91 42.87
N LEU A 40 -14.94 -19.89 42.53
CA LEU A 40 -14.84 -18.66 43.32
C LEU A 40 -16.14 -17.85 43.26
N GLU A 41 -16.76 -17.73 42.08
CA GLU A 41 -18.04 -17.05 41.94
C GLU A 41 -19.19 -17.80 42.64
N ASP A 42 -19.19 -19.13 42.55
CA ASP A 42 -20.14 -19.98 43.26
C ASP A 42 -19.99 -19.82 44.80
N ALA A 43 -18.75 -19.73 45.28
CA ALA A 43 -18.47 -19.46 46.70
C ALA A 43 -18.96 -18.06 47.12
N ARG A 44 -18.70 -17.04 46.29
CA ARG A 44 -19.20 -15.68 46.53
C ARG A 44 -20.72 -15.65 46.67
N VAL A 45 -21.43 -16.30 45.76
CA VAL A 45 -22.89 -16.42 45.82
C VAL A 45 -23.36 -17.20 47.03
N GLY A 46 -22.67 -18.31 47.37
CA GLY A 46 -23.00 -19.15 48.53
C GLY A 46 -22.77 -18.47 49.88
N ILE A 47 -21.83 -17.51 49.96
CA ILE A 47 -21.50 -16.80 51.19
C ILE A 47 -22.26 -15.48 51.31
N LEU A 48 -22.18 -14.63 50.27
CA LEU A 48 -22.67 -13.24 50.26
C LEU A 48 -23.99 -13.05 49.54
N GLY A 49 -24.47 -14.06 48.80
CA GLY A 49 -25.71 -13.97 48.02
C GLY A 49 -26.97 -13.85 48.89
N LYS A 50 -28.13 -13.65 48.28
CA LYS A 50 -29.43 -13.47 48.98
C LYS A 50 -29.78 -14.63 49.95
N LYS A 51 -29.33 -15.83 49.65
CA LYS A 51 -29.49 -17.03 50.49
C LYS A 51 -28.16 -17.49 51.09
N GLY A 52 -27.12 -16.66 51.02
CA GLY A 52 -25.77 -17.01 51.48
C GLY A 52 -25.67 -17.12 53.00
N THR A 53 -24.66 -17.86 53.47
CA THR A 53 -24.47 -18.18 54.89
C THR A 53 -24.35 -16.91 55.76
N LEU A 54 -23.63 -15.90 55.32
CA LEU A 54 -23.50 -14.62 56.02
C LEU A 54 -24.82 -13.84 56.06
N THR A 55 -25.61 -13.93 54.96
CA THR A 55 -26.93 -13.29 54.89
C THR A 55 -27.96 -13.97 55.79
N GLN A 56 -27.86 -15.30 55.97
CA GLN A 56 -28.69 -16.01 56.92
C GLN A 56 -28.40 -15.60 58.37
N VAL A 57 -27.11 -15.48 58.76
CA VAL A 57 -26.71 -14.96 60.07
C VAL A 57 -27.24 -13.52 60.24
N GLN A 58 -27.20 -12.68 59.22
CA GLN A 58 -27.77 -11.32 59.25
C GLN A 58 -29.30 -11.32 59.53
N GLN A 59 -30.05 -12.30 59.04
CA GLN A 59 -31.48 -12.45 59.30
C GLN A 59 -31.76 -12.74 60.78
N GLY A 60 -30.87 -13.50 61.45
CA GLY A 60 -30.94 -13.76 62.90
C GLY A 60 -30.74 -12.53 63.78
N MET A 61 -30.27 -11.39 63.23
CA MET A 61 -30.21 -10.15 63.99
C MET A 61 -31.57 -9.61 64.43
N ARG A 62 -32.69 -10.14 63.91
CA ARG A 62 -34.05 -9.79 64.38
C ARG A 62 -34.25 -10.13 65.86
N ASP A 63 -33.66 -11.19 66.30
CA ASP A 63 -33.82 -11.73 67.67
C ASP A 63 -32.84 -11.10 68.68
N VAL A 64 -31.92 -10.27 68.22
CA VAL A 64 -30.95 -9.52 69.05
C VAL A 64 -31.60 -8.31 69.67
N PRO A 65 -31.38 -8.02 70.96
CA PRO A 65 -31.86 -6.85 71.66
C PRO A 65 -31.44 -5.54 70.99
N LYS A 66 -32.31 -4.52 71.02
CA LYS A 66 -32.05 -3.25 70.29
C LYS A 66 -30.73 -2.57 70.67
N GLU A 67 -30.31 -2.72 71.91
CA GLU A 67 -29.08 -2.12 72.46
C GLU A 67 -27.82 -2.80 71.93
N ASP A 68 -27.85 -4.08 71.60
CA ASP A 68 -26.72 -4.86 71.08
C ASP A 68 -26.63 -4.88 69.54
N LYS A 69 -27.70 -4.47 68.84
CA LYS A 69 -27.73 -4.45 67.38
C LYS A 69 -26.60 -3.62 66.73
N PRO A 70 -26.18 -2.47 67.20
CA PRO A 70 -25.08 -1.74 66.63
C PRO A 70 -23.75 -2.49 66.74
N ALA A 71 -23.47 -3.13 67.86
CA ALA A 71 -22.22 -3.87 68.07
C ALA A 71 -22.14 -5.15 67.21
N VAL A 72 -23.25 -5.91 67.12
CA VAL A 72 -23.32 -7.09 66.26
C VAL A 72 -23.31 -6.72 64.77
N GLY A 73 -23.95 -5.61 64.39
CA GLY A 73 -23.93 -5.04 63.05
C GLY A 73 -22.53 -4.65 62.59
N ALA A 74 -21.73 -4.06 63.51
CA ALA A 74 -20.34 -3.71 63.23
C ALA A 74 -19.50 -4.95 62.95
N LEU A 75 -19.62 -5.98 63.77
CA LEU A 75 -18.93 -7.28 63.53
C LEU A 75 -19.34 -7.98 62.25
N LEU A 76 -20.61 -7.92 61.88
CA LEU A 76 -21.10 -8.46 60.62
C LEU A 76 -20.54 -7.73 59.41
N ASN A 77 -20.47 -6.39 59.48
CA ASN A 77 -19.89 -5.56 58.45
C ASN A 77 -18.37 -5.82 58.29
N GLU A 78 -17.68 -5.97 59.43
CA GLU A 78 -16.25 -6.33 59.45
C GLU A 78 -16.01 -7.73 58.81
N ALA A 79 -16.80 -8.73 59.21
CA ALA A 79 -16.74 -10.05 58.62
C ALA A 79 -17.03 -10.01 57.08
N ARG A 80 -18.03 -9.23 56.68
CA ARG A 80 -18.34 -9.04 55.25
C ARG A 80 -17.16 -8.38 54.48
N ALA A 81 -16.57 -7.35 55.06
CA ALA A 81 -15.43 -6.66 54.46
C ALA A 81 -14.23 -7.61 54.31
N THR A 82 -13.91 -8.37 55.35
CA THR A 82 -12.82 -9.36 55.34
C THR A 82 -13.05 -10.48 54.30
N ILE A 83 -14.27 -10.99 54.22
CA ILE A 83 -14.62 -12.04 53.24
C ILE A 83 -14.55 -11.47 51.82
N THR A 84 -15.02 -10.22 51.60
CA THR A 84 -14.96 -9.56 50.28
C THR A 84 -13.53 -9.34 49.88
N ALA A 85 -12.65 -8.85 50.73
CA ALA A 85 -11.24 -8.68 50.47
C ALA A 85 -10.57 -10.01 50.09
N ALA A 86 -10.83 -11.08 50.86
CA ALA A 86 -10.28 -12.40 50.54
C ALA A 86 -10.76 -12.97 49.18
N LEU A 87 -12.01 -12.68 48.78
CA LEU A 87 -12.51 -13.04 47.46
C LEU A 87 -11.79 -12.30 46.34
N GLU A 88 -11.57 -10.97 46.47
CA GLU A 88 -10.85 -10.17 45.48
C GLU A 88 -9.37 -10.57 45.41
N ASP A 89 -8.73 -10.84 46.57
CA ASP A 89 -7.34 -11.30 46.58
C ASP A 89 -7.19 -12.66 45.87
N ARG A 90 -8.10 -13.62 46.14
CA ARG A 90 -8.07 -14.93 45.48
C ARG A 90 -8.37 -14.81 43.97
N LYS A 91 -9.29 -13.91 43.59
CA LYS A 91 -9.59 -13.61 42.21
C LYS A 91 -8.35 -13.09 41.46
N ALA A 92 -7.65 -12.14 42.08
CA ALA A 92 -6.43 -11.59 41.52
C ALA A 92 -5.33 -12.65 41.34
N ALA A 93 -5.17 -13.53 42.37
CA ALA A 93 -4.22 -14.65 42.33
C ALA A 93 -4.55 -15.64 41.20
N LEU A 94 -5.82 -16.05 41.08
CA LEU A 94 -6.26 -16.95 39.99
C LEU A 94 -6.09 -16.31 38.61
N GLN A 95 -6.34 -15.00 38.46
CA GLN A 95 -6.10 -14.31 37.20
C GLN A 95 -4.62 -14.30 36.85
N GLN A 96 -3.73 -14.04 37.81
CA GLN A 96 -2.28 -14.13 37.61
C GLN A 96 -1.82 -15.53 37.21
N GLU A 97 -2.39 -16.58 37.81
CA GLU A 97 -2.11 -17.96 37.42
C GLU A 97 -2.54 -18.25 35.98
N ILE A 98 -3.70 -17.75 35.55
CA ILE A 98 -4.22 -17.87 34.17
C ILE A 98 -3.31 -17.14 33.20
N ASP A 99 -2.98 -15.89 33.54
CA ASP A 99 -2.13 -15.05 32.67
C ASP A 99 -0.72 -15.66 32.55
N ALA A 100 -0.14 -16.14 33.65
CA ALA A 100 1.14 -16.81 33.64
C ALA A 100 1.11 -18.12 32.82
N ALA A 101 0.05 -18.90 32.92
CA ALA A 101 -0.12 -20.11 32.13
C ALA A 101 -0.27 -19.79 30.61
N ALA A 102 -0.96 -18.72 30.29
CA ALA A 102 -1.15 -18.30 28.89
C ALA A 102 0.17 -17.92 28.18
N VAL A 103 1.14 -17.44 28.94
CA VAL A 103 2.45 -17.02 28.39
C VAL A 103 3.58 -18.02 28.65
N ALA A 104 3.36 -19.06 29.44
CA ALA A 104 4.41 -20.01 29.86
C ALA A 104 5.10 -20.75 28.70
N GLY A 105 4.48 -20.81 27.52
CA GLY A 105 5.07 -21.43 26.32
C GLY A 105 5.55 -20.44 25.26
N VAL A 106 5.49 -19.13 25.53
CA VAL A 106 5.82 -18.12 24.56
C VAL A 106 7.27 -17.65 24.76
N ASP A 107 8.09 -17.86 23.75
CA ASP A 107 9.44 -17.31 23.72
C ASP A 107 9.43 -15.86 23.23
N PHE A 108 9.49 -14.92 24.17
CA PHE A 108 9.51 -13.48 23.87
C PHE A 108 10.82 -12.99 23.23
N THR A 109 11.86 -13.84 23.13
CA THR A 109 13.09 -13.51 22.42
C THR A 109 12.99 -13.76 20.93
N MET A 110 11.99 -14.52 20.48
CA MET A 110 11.71 -14.70 19.07
C MET A 110 11.22 -13.38 18.45
N PRO A 111 11.71 -13.03 17.23
CA PRO A 111 11.21 -11.85 16.54
C PRO A 111 9.71 -12.00 16.29
N GLY A 112 8.97 -10.95 16.53
CA GLY A 112 7.54 -10.87 16.20
C GLY A 112 7.32 -10.94 14.67
N ALA A 113 6.08 -11.14 14.25
CA ALA A 113 5.72 -11.03 12.84
C ALA A 113 6.11 -9.64 12.32
N THR A 114 7.08 -9.60 11.41
CA THR A 114 7.45 -8.35 10.73
C THR A 114 6.32 -7.97 9.78
N LEU A 115 5.83 -6.76 9.89
CA LEU A 115 4.95 -6.20 8.86
C LEU A 115 5.78 -6.11 7.57
N PRO A 116 5.25 -6.59 6.42
CA PRO A 116 5.95 -6.44 5.16
C PRO A 116 6.16 -4.95 4.89
N ALA A 117 7.40 -4.55 4.67
CA ALA A 117 7.70 -3.21 4.21
C ALA A 117 7.09 -3.03 2.81
N GLY A 118 6.42 -1.89 2.58
CA GLY A 118 5.97 -1.54 1.23
C GLY A 118 7.18 -1.26 0.34
N GLY A 119 7.07 -1.60 -0.95
CA GLY A 119 8.09 -1.30 -1.96
C GLY A 119 7.51 -0.47 -3.10
N LEU A 120 8.38 0.16 -3.89
CA LEU A 120 7.97 0.81 -5.12
C LEU A 120 7.71 -0.24 -6.20
N HIS A 121 6.68 0.00 -7.01
CA HIS A 121 6.40 -0.84 -8.16
C HIS A 121 7.57 -0.77 -9.18
N PRO A 122 7.99 -1.87 -9.84
CA PRO A 122 9.12 -1.87 -10.76
C PRO A 122 8.98 -0.84 -11.90
N ILE A 123 7.78 -0.63 -12.43
CA ILE A 123 7.54 0.44 -13.43
C ILE A 123 7.85 1.82 -12.84
N SER A 124 7.47 2.09 -11.59
CA SER A 124 7.76 3.37 -10.93
C SER A 124 9.27 3.57 -10.73
N ILE A 125 10.00 2.52 -10.35
CA ILE A 125 11.45 2.56 -10.18
C ILE A 125 12.12 2.93 -11.50
N VAL A 126 11.77 2.24 -12.60
CA VAL A 126 12.35 2.48 -13.92
C VAL A 126 11.97 3.86 -14.46
N ARG A 127 10.70 4.28 -14.27
CA ARG A 127 10.23 5.63 -14.67
C ARG A 127 11.05 6.70 -13.96
N ASP A 128 11.20 6.61 -12.65
CA ASP A 128 11.87 7.65 -11.87
C ASP A 128 13.37 7.71 -12.20
N GLU A 129 13.99 6.57 -12.51
CA GLU A 129 15.36 6.51 -12.97
C GLU A 129 15.52 7.11 -14.37
N ALA A 130 14.66 6.74 -15.32
CA ALA A 130 14.65 7.30 -16.66
C ALA A 130 14.44 8.82 -16.65
N VAL A 131 13.48 9.32 -15.88
CA VAL A 131 13.25 10.75 -15.68
C VAL A 131 14.48 11.43 -15.10
N ARG A 132 15.13 10.84 -14.09
CA ARG A 132 16.33 11.41 -13.45
C ARG A 132 17.48 11.54 -14.45
N VAL A 133 17.72 10.50 -15.26
CA VAL A 133 18.79 10.54 -16.29
C VAL A 133 18.50 11.64 -17.33
N LEU A 134 17.29 11.65 -17.90
CA LEU A 134 16.91 12.61 -18.94
C LEU A 134 16.88 14.06 -18.43
N ARG A 135 16.44 14.28 -17.19
CA ARG A 135 16.51 15.62 -16.56
C ARG A 135 17.94 16.13 -16.41
N ARG A 136 18.92 15.26 -16.12
CA ARG A 136 20.35 15.63 -16.09
C ARG A 136 20.87 16.06 -17.47
N MET A 137 20.21 15.58 -18.54
CA MET A 137 20.51 15.98 -19.91
C MET A 137 19.76 17.25 -20.34
N GLY A 138 19.05 17.91 -19.43
CA GLY A 138 18.34 19.17 -19.68
C GLY A 138 16.89 19.02 -20.17
N PHE A 139 16.32 17.82 -20.12
CA PHE A 139 14.89 17.63 -20.40
C PHE A 139 14.03 18.07 -19.21
N THR A 140 12.91 18.73 -19.50
CA THR A 140 11.88 19.09 -18.53
C THR A 140 10.70 18.13 -18.60
N LEU A 141 10.04 17.89 -17.47
CA LEU A 141 8.87 17.03 -17.43
C LEU A 141 7.65 17.78 -17.97
N ALA A 142 6.93 17.16 -18.90
CA ALA A 142 5.65 17.61 -19.42
C ALA A 142 4.57 16.56 -19.17
N ASP A 143 3.33 17.00 -19.02
CA ASP A 143 2.17 16.16 -18.78
C ASP A 143 1.00 16.59 -19.67
N GLY A 144 0.04 15.68 -19.89
CA GLY A 144 -1.16 15.92 -20.68
C GLY A 144 -2.25 14.88 -20.42
N PRO A 145 -3.46 15.12 -20.92
CA PRO A 145 -4.61 14.28 -20.69
C PRO A 145 -4.46 12.89 -21.34
N GLU A 146 -5.06 11.88 -20.72
CA GLU A 146 -5.17 10.53 -21.29
C GLU A 146 -6.33 10.41 -22.29
N ILE A 147 -7.39 11.22 -22.10
CA ILE A 147 -8.52 11.31 -23.01
C ILE A 147 -8.25 12.48 -23.97
N GLU A 148 -8.08 12.14 -25.24
CA GLU A 148 -7.66 13.06 -26.28
C GLU A 148 -8.66 13.21 -27.41
N ASP A 149 -8.39 14.10 -28.32
CA ASP A 149 -9.05 14.22 -29.62
C ASP A 149 -8.17 13.63 -30.73
N GLU A 150 -8.74 13.41 -31.89
CA GLU A 150 -8.04 12.84 -33.03
C GLU A 150 -6.94 13.77 -33.54
N TRP A 151 -7.15 15.09 -33.43
CA TRP A 151 -6.16 16.04 -33.89
C TRP A 151 -4.82 15.90 -33.17
N HIS A 152 -4.83 15.89 -31.83
CA HIS A 152 -3.60 15.73 -31.03
C HIS A 152 -3.01 14.33 -31.13
N CYS A 153 -3.86 13.31 -31.32
CA CYS A 153 -3.39 11.92 -31.35
C CYS A 153 -2.83 11.53 -32.72
N PHE A 154 -3.35 12.13 -33.80
CA PHE A 154 -3.06 11.70 -35.17
C PHE A 154 -2.70 12.86 -36.13
N ASP A 155 -3.57 13.85 -36.31
CA ASP A 155 -3.39 14.88 -37.37
C ASP A 155 -2.16 15.74 -37.14
N ALA A 156 -1.98 16.23 -35.90
CA ALA A 156 -0.80 17.00 -35.52
C ALA A 156 0.49 16.21 -35.72
N LEU A 157 0.43 14.89 -35.59
CA LEU A 157 1.54 13.96 -35.70
C LEU A 157 1.69 13.37 -37.11
N ASN A 158 1.11 14.01 -38.13
CA ASN A 158 1.22 13.56 -39.50
C ASN A 158 0.76 12.12 -39.78
N THR A 159 -0.17 11.60 -38.96
CA THR A 159 -0.72 10.27 -39.16
C THR A 159 -1.89 10.35 -40.14
N PRO A 160 -1.83 9.73 -41.34
CA PRO A 160 -2.86 9.87 -42.36
C PRO A 160 -4.19 9.20 -41.94
N ASP A 161 -5.29 9.61 -42.62
CA ASP A 161 -6.65 9.14 -42.27
C ASP A 161 -6.86 7.63 -42.44
N ASP A 162 -6.13 7.02 -43.38
CA ASP A 162 -6.17 5.59 -43.68
C ASP A 162 -5.18 4.75 -42.83
N HIS A 163 -4.47 5.38 -41.90
CA HIS A 163 -3.50 4.68 -41.08
C HIS A 163 -4.21 3.67 -40.13
N PRO A 164 -3.72 2.41 -40.01
CA PRO A 164 -4.34 1.39 -39.19
C PRO A 164 -4.60 1.80 -37.72
N ALA A 165 -3.71 2.57 -37.14
CA ALA A 165 -3.85 3.07 -35.77
C ALA A 165 -5.11 3.90 -35.51
N ARG A 166 -5.72 4.49 -36.56
CA ARG A 166 -7.00 5.22 -36.45
C ARG A 166 -8.23 4.29 -36.40
N ASN A 167 -8.05 2.99 -36.65
CA ASN A 167 -9.15 2.06 -36.66
C ASN A 167 -9.67 1.81 -35.23
N GLU A 168 -10.98 1.71 -35.06
CA GLU A 168 -11.62 1.33 -33.80
C GLU A 168 -11.19 -0.05 -33.28
N LYS A 169 -10.59 -0.89 -34.12
CA LYS A 169 -10.01 -2.18 -33.71
C LYS A 169 -8.74 -2.02 -32.92
N ASP A 170 -7.99 -0.93 -33.17
CA ASP A 170 -6.66 -0.68 -32.57
C ASP A 170 -6.71 0.44 -31.53
N THR A 171 -7.70 1.33 -31.59
CA THR A 171 -7.85 2.51 -30.71
C THR A 171 -9.18 2.47 -29.95
N PHE A 172 -9.16 2.92 -28.70
CA PHE A 172 -10.36 3.05 -27.86
C PHE A 172 -11.01 4.42 -28.09
N TYR A 173 -12.14 4.43 -28.78
CA TYR A 173 -12.97 5.61 -29.00
C TYR A 173 -14.14 5.67 -28.01
N PHE A 174 -14.53 6.88 -27.66
CA PHE A 174 -15.75 7.19 -26.91
C PHE A 174 -16.86 7.66 -27.86
N ASP A 175 -18.10 7.51 -27.48
CA ASP A 175 -19.28 7.99 -28.24
C ASP A 175 -19.21 9.51 -28.51
N SER A 176 -18.45 10.25 -27.73
CA SER A 176 -18.22 11.70 -27.90
C SER A 176 -17.25 12.06 -29.01
N GLY A 177 -16.66 11.09 -29.72
CA GLY A 177 -15.59 11.30 -30.70
C GLY A 177 -14.21 11.55 -30.11
N LYS A 178 -14.07 11.48 -28.78
CA LYS A 178 -12.77 11.45 -28.10
C LYS A 178 -12.21 10.03 -28.08
N LEU A 179 -10.94 9.89 -27.73
CA LEU A 179 -10.27 8.60 -27.66
C LEU A 179 -9.29 8.54 -26.47
N LEU A 180 -8.90 7.33 -26.08
CA LEU A 180 -7.74 7.14 -25.21
C LEU A 180 -6.47 7.24 -26.05
N ARG A 181 -5.50 8.06 -25.61
CA ARG A 181 -4.26 8.28 -26.35
C ARG A 181 -3.51 6.98 -26.60
N THR A 182 -3.12 6.74 -27.84
CA THR A 182 -2.37 5.54 -28.26
C THR A 182 -0.89 5.61 -27.97
N GLN A 183 -0.41 6.81 -27.61
CA GLN A 183 0.98 7.16 -27.34
C GLN A 183 1.05 8.46 -26.53
N THR A 184 2.14 8.71 -25.84
CA THR A 184 2.32 9.96 -25.08
C THR A 184 2.79 11.14 -25.96
N SER A 185 2.97 10.94 -27.28
CA SER A 185 3.30 11.98 -28.28
C SER A 185 2.25 13.09 -28.35
N THR A 186 1.02 12.85 -27.92
CA THR A 186 -0.03 13.89 -27.81
C THR A 186 0.42 15.05 -26.93
N VAL A 187 1.22 14.77 -25.89
CA VAL A 187 1.80 15.80 -25.02
C VAL A 187 2.80 16.67 -25.78
N GLN A 188 3.56 16.09 -26.73
CA GLN A 188 4.49 16.83 -27.56
C GLN A 188 3.75 17.86 -28.43
N ALA A 189 2.64 17.47 -29.08
CA ALA A 189 1.79 18.38 -29.84
C ALA A 189 1.27 19.52 -28.96
N ARG A 190 0.73 19.21 -27.76
CA ARG A 190 0.21 20.22 -26.84
C ARG A 190 1.26 21.19 -26.30
N VAL A 191 2.48 20.74 -26.11
CA VAL A 191 3.60 21.62 -25.73
C VAL A 191 3.99 22.51 -26.89
N MET A 192 4.10 21.95 -28.11
CA MET A 192 4.45 22.74 -29.30
C MET A 192 3.41 23.81 -29.67
N GLU A 193 2.13 23.64 -29.31
CA GLU A 193 1.10 24.67 -29.46
C GLU A 193 1.32 25.89 -28.57
N LYS A 194 1.95 25.70 -27.41
CA LYS A 194 2.07 26.73 -26.37
C LYS A 194 3.45 27.36 -26.32
N ASP A 195 4.48 26.54 -26.49
CA ASP A 195 5.87 26.93 -26.26
C ASP A 195 6.61 27.24 -27.55
N CYS A 196 7.60 28.11 -27.45
CA CYS A 196 8.52 28.45 -28.55
C CYS A 196 9.81 27.62 -28.43
N PRO A 197 10.46 27.29 -29.58
CA PRO A 197 11.79 26.68 -29.53
C PRO A 197 12.82 27.57 -28.80
N PRO A 198 13.76 26.97 -28.03
CA PRO A 198 14.02 25.53 -27.95
C PRO A 198 13.07 24.82 -27.01
N VAL A 199 12.50 23.68 -27.43
CA VAL A 199 11.66 22.79 -26.64
C VAL A 199 12.46 21.53 -26.36
N ARG A 200 12.58 21.14 -25.08
CA ARG A 200 13.24 19.91 -24.65
C ARG A 200 12.46 19.30 -23.48
N ILE A 201 11.61 18.33 -23.79
CA ILE A 201 10.69 17.74 -22.84
C ILE A 201 10.75 16.22 -22.84
N ILE A 202 10.33 15.64 -21.70
CA ILE A 202 9.96 14.23 -21.57
C ILE A 202 8.56 14.13 -21.02
N CYS A 203 7.81 13.15 -21.49
CA CYS A 203 6.43 12.89 -21.08
C CYS A 203 6.26 11.39 -20.73
N PRO A 204 6.50 10.98 -19.48
CA PRO A 204 6.10 9.66 -19.01
C PRO A 204 4.59 9.63 -18.77
N GLY A 205 3.93 8.55 -19.16
CA GLY A 205 2.49 8.40 -18.97
C GLY A 205 1.93 7.12 -19.54
N SER A 206 0.64 6.88 -19.25
CA SER A 206 -0.09 5.74 -19.80
C SER A 206 -0.45 5.96 -21.26
N ALA A 207 -0.44 4.90 -22.04
CA ALA A 207 -0.94 4.81 -23.40
C ALA A 207 -1.85 3.57 -23.52
N PHE A 208 -2.76 3.59 -24.50
CA PHE A 208 -3.82 2.60 -24.60
C PHE A 208 -3.96 2.12 -26.04
N ARG A 209 -3.99 0.78 -26.23
CA ARG A 209 -4.20 0.13 -27.53
C ARG A 209 -5.14 -1.06 -27.35
N ARG A 210 -5.96 -1.34 -28.35
CA ARG A 210 -6.88 -2.50 -28.29
C ARG A 210 -6.19 -3.81 -28.66
N ASP A 211 -4.95 -3.96 -28.25
CA ASP A 211 -4.20 -5.21 -28.43
C ASP A 211 -4.76 -6.33 -27.55
N ALA A 212 -4.68 -7.55 -28.04
CA ALA A 212 -4.93 -8.72 -27.24
C ALA A 212 -3.84 -8.85 -26.16
N ILE A 213 -4.28 -9.09 -24.93
CA ILE A 213 -3.35 -9.23 -23.79
C ILE A 213 -2.63 -10.58 -23.91
N ASP A 214 -1.29 -10.54 -24.01
CA ASP A 214 -0.41 -11.71 -24.04
C ASP A 214 0.82 -11.52 -23.14
N ALA A 215 1.86 -12.32 -23.28
CA ALA A 215 3.09 -12.22 -22.50
C ALA A 215 3.93 -10.96 -22.80
N THR A 216 3.61 -10.24 -23.88
CA THR A 216 4.39 -9.11 -24.42
C THR A 216 3.57 -7.84 -24.67
N HIS A 217 2.24 -7.94 -24.68
CA HIS A 217 1.31 -6.84 -24.97
C HIS A 217 0.27 -6.68 -23.88
N LEU A 218 -0.05 -5.42 -23.59
CA LEU A 218 -1.12 -5.00 -22.70
C LEU A 218 -1.98 -3.97 -23.42
N SER A 219 -3.28 -3.91 -23.09
CA SER A 219 -4.17 -2.87 -23.61
C SER A 219 -3.94 -1.49 -22.98
N ALA A 220 -3.37 -1.45 -21.78
CA ALA A 220 -2.90 -0.24 -21.10
C ALA A 220 -1.45 -0.47 -20.68
N PHE A 221 -0.56 0.41 -21.05
CA PHE A 221 0.87 0.31 -20.79
C PHE A 221 1.47 1.70 -20.57
N ASN A 222 2.69 1.77 -20.07
CA ASN A 222 3.35 3.03 -19.76
C ASN A 222 4.49 3.30 -20.75
N GLN A 223 4.57 4.53 -21.22
CA GLN A 223 5.65 5.01 -22.08
C GLN A 223 6.37 6.18 -21.41
N ILE A 224 7.61 6.38 -21.79
CA ILE A 224 8.31 7.65 -21.65
C ILE A 224 8.73 8.09 -23.03
N GLU A 225 8.31 9.27 -23.45
CA GLU A 225 8.71 9.87 -24.71
C GLU A 225 9.51 11.14 -24.47
N GLY A 226 10.40 11.44 -25.38
CA GLY A 226 11.18 12.67 -25.35
C GLY A 226 11.10 13.41 -26.68
N LEU A 227 11.07 14.74 -26.60
CA LEU A 227 11.13 15.66 -27.75
C LEU A 227 12.22 16.71 -27.50
N TYR A 228 13.08 16.90 -28.48
CA TYR A 228 13.98 18.05 -28.51
C TYR A 228 13.88 18.75 -29.85
N VAL A 229 13.53 20.03 -29.84
CA VAL A 229 13.39 20.91 -31.03
C VAL A 229 14.20 22.18 -30.82
N ALA A 230 15.04 22.49 -31.77
CA ALA A 230 15.79 23.75 -31.86
C ALA A 230 16.16 24.02 -33.31
N ARG A 231 16.96 25.06 -33.56
CA ARG A 231 17.34 25.44 -34.94
C ARG A 231 18.28 24.46 -35.64
N GLU A 232 19.13 23.76 -34.89
CA GLU A 232 20.19 22.92 -35.46
C GLU A 232 20.32 21.61 -34.71
N VAL A 233 19.25 20.80 -34.74
CA VAL A 233 19.25 19.46 -34.12
C VAL A 233 19.48 18.42 -35.21
N SER A 234 20.40 17.49 -34.94
CA SER A 234 20.85 16.50 -35.91
C SER A 234 20.54 15.06 -35.46
N VAL A 235 20.66 14.08 -36.36
CA VAL A 235 20.65 12.66 -36.09
C VAL A 235 21.79 12.28 -35.12
N GLY A 236 22.91 13.00 -35.13
CA GLY A 236 24.02 12.85 -34.20
C GLY A 236 23.60 13.14 -32.76
N ASP A 237 22.82 14.21 -32.55
CA ASP A 237 22.28 14.57 -31.23
C ASP A 237 21.28 13.53 -30.72
N LEU A 238 20.41 13.01 -31.61
CA LEU A 238 19.49 11.89 -31.28
C LEU A 238 20.28 10.66 -30.81
N LYS A 239 21.26 10.23 -31.62
CA LYS A 239 22.05 9.03 -31.28
C LYS A 239 22.82 9.22 -30.00
N GLY A 240 23.53 10.32 -29.82
CA GLY A 240 24.28 10.60 -28.59
C GLY A 240 23.40 10.66 -27.35
N THR A 241 22.22 11.27 -27.48
CA THR A 241 21.23 11.31 -26.39
C THR A 241 20.80 9.92 -25.97
N LEU A 242 20.42 9.06 -26.91
CA LEU A 242 19.88 7.74 -26.63
C LEU A 242 20.96 6.72 -26.22
N GLU A 243 22.15 6.80 -26.78
CA GLU A 243 23.30 5.99 -26.34
C GLU A 243 23.66 6.31 -24.89
N TYR A 244 23.76 7.59 -24.54
CA TYR A 244 24.02 8.01 -23.16
C TYR A 244 22.92 7.52 -22.20
N PHE A 245 21.66 7.71 -22.58
CA PHE A 245 20.52 7.30 -21.77
C PHE A 245 20.51 5.80 -21.52
N LEU A 246 20.69 4.98 -22.57
CA LEU A 246 20.66 3.52 -22.46
C LEU A 246 21.86 2.98 -21.69
N LYS A 247 23.06 3.56 -21.88
CA LYS A 247 24.24 3.21 -21.08
C LYS A 247 24.07 3.57 -19.61
N ALA A 248 23.44 4.70 -19.31
CA ALA A 248 23.15 5.09 -17.93
C ALA A 248 22.16 4.13 -17.23
N LEU A 249 21.24 3.48 -17.98
CA LEU A 249 20.29 2.50 -17.42
C LEU A 249 20.82 1.09 -17.35
N PHE A 250 21.60 0.64 -18.34
CA PHE A 250 22.00 -0.75 -18.49
C PHE A 250 23.51 -1.00 -18.30
N GLY A 251 24.28 0.04 -18.11
CA GLY A 251 25.73 0.00 -17.93
C GLY A 251 26.52 0.49 -19.14
N GLU A 252 27.74 0.97 -18.91
CA GLU A 252 28.61 1.62 -19.91
C GLU A 252 28.95 0.71 -21.11
N GLU A 253 29.04 -0.60 -20.89
CA GLU A 253 29.35 -1.59 -21.92
C GLU A 253 28.16 -1.96 -22.80
N THR A 254 26.99 -1.33 -22.61
CA THR A 254 25.80 -1.62 -23.40
C THR A 254 26.00 -1.23 -24.86
N ALA A 255 25.97 -2.22 -25.74
CA ALA A 255 26.00 -1.97 -27.18
C ALA A 255 24.59 -1.61 -27.68
N VAL A 256 24.51 -0.51 -28.44
CA VAL A 256 23.27 0.05 -28.99
C VAL A 256 23.35 -0.01 -30.50
N ARG A 257 22.25 -0.38 -31.15
CA ARG A 257 22.11 -0.43 -32.59
C ARG A 257 20.86 0.31 -33.04
N PHE A 258 21.00 1.15 -34.07
CA PHE A 258 19.89 1.85 -34.72
C PHE A 258 19.57 1.15 -36.04
N ARG A 259 18.34 0.70 -36.20
CA ARG A 259 17.83 0.09 -37.44
C ARG A 259 16.86 1.02 -38.11
N PRO A 260 16.95 1.25 -39.43
CA PRO A 260 15.95 2.05 -40.15
C PRO A 260 14.55 1.47 -39.96
N HIS A 261 13.60 2.35 -39.74
CA HIS A 261 12.17 2.01 -39.56
C HIS A 261 11.33 3.14 -40.18
N PHE A 262 10.01 3.06 -40.12
CA PHE A 262 9.10 4.08 -40.57
C PHE A 262 8.08 4.42 -39.50
N PHE A 263 7.97 5.73 -39.21
CA PHE A 263 6.87 6.29 -38.43
C PHE A 263 6.37 7.56 -39.15
N PRO A 264 5.04 7.82 -39.19
CA PRO A 264 4.51 8.97 -39.94
C PRO A 264 5.00 10.34 -39.41
N PHE A 265 5.30 10.41 -38.11
CA PHE A 265 5.72 11.63 -37.42
C PHE A 265 7.23 11.85 -37.35
N THR A 266 8.05 10.94 -37.91
CA THR A 266 9.52 11.07 -37.93
C THR A 266 10.10 10.69 -39.30
N GLU A 267 11.15 11.43 -39.76
CA GLU A 267 11.91 11.14 -40.96
C GLU A 267 13.32 11.74 -40.85
N PRO A 268 14.41 10.94 -40.83
CA PRO A 268 14.42 9.48 -40.83
C PRO A 268 13.98 8.90 -39.45
N SER A 269 13.42 7.70 -39.51
CA SER A 269 12.98 6.95 -38.35
C SER A 269 13.88 5.75 -38.08
N PHE A 270 13.99 5.37 -36.79
CA PHE A 270 14.79 4.23 -36.36
C PHE A 270 14.09 3.47 -35.22
N GLU A 271 14.31 2.17 -35.20
CA GLU A 271 14.18 1.33 -33.99
C GLU A 271 15.54 1.15 -33.34
N ILE A 272 15.54 1.06 -32.02
CA ILE A 272 16.75 0.92 -31.23
C ILE A 272 16.75 -0.46 -30.58
N ASP A 273 17.84 -1.18 -30.82
CA ASP A 273 18.11 -2.44 -30.14
C ASP A 273 19.28 -2.26 -29.16
N VAL A 274 19.21 -2.97 -28.04
CA VAL A 274 20.32 -3.14 -27.10
C VAL A 274 20.77 -4.61 -27.11
N LEU A 275 22.10 -4.80 -27.03
CA LEU A 275 22.68 -6.14 -26.91
C LEU A 275 22.70 -6.53 -25.43
N LEU A 276 21.91 -7.52 -25.07
CA LEU A 276 21.83 -8.01 -23.69
C LEU A 276 22.30 -9.44 -23.62
N GLN A 277 23.03 -9.74 -22.55
CA GLN A 277 23.48 -11.07 -22.22
C GLN A 277 22.95 -11.47 -20.84
N ALA A 278 21.99 -12.39 -20.80
CA ALA A 278 21.56 -13.00 -19.54
C ALA A 278 22.57 -14.09 -19.13
N ALA A 279 22.72 -14.32 -17.84
CA ALA A 279 23.62 -15.34 -17.31
C ALA A 279 23.35 -16.71 -17.95
N GLY A 280 24.39 -17.30 -18.56
CA GLY A 280 24.31 -18.62 -19.24
C GLY A 280 23.63 -18.63 -20.60
N GLN A 281 23.30 -17.48 -21.18
CA GLN A 281 22.71 -17.38 -22.53
C GLN A 281 23.65 -16.63 -23.49
N ALA A 282 23.49 -16.90 -24.78
CA ALA A 282 24.17 -16.12 -25.81
C ALA A 282 23.63 -14.69 -25.86
N PRO A 283 24.48 -13.68 -26.14
CA PRO A 283 24.03 -12.31 -26.33
C PRO A 283 22.97 -12.20 -27.42
N ARG A 284 21.93 -11.42 -27.18
CA ARG A 284 20.86 -11.20 -28.16
C ARG A 284 20.50 -9.72 -28.23
N TRP A 285 20.16 -9.29 -29.44
CA TRP A 285 19.62 -7.96 -29.68
C TRP A 285 18.13 -7.94 -29.28
N ILE A 286 17.76 -6.95 -28.49
CA ILE A 286 16.37 -6.75 -28.05
C ILE A 286 15.99 -5.31 -28.42
N GLU A 287 14.92 -5.17 -29.17
CA GLU A 287 14.29 -3.88 -29.45
C GLU A 287 13.75 -3.24 -28.17
N ILE A 288 14.03 -1.95 -28.00
CA ILE A 288 13.69 -1.22 -26.79
C ILE A 288 12.92 0.09 -27.03
N ALA A 289 13.13 0.72 -28.18
CA ALA A 289 12.60 2.06 -28.45
C ALA A 289 12.39 2.29 -29.94
N GLY A 290 11.43 3.18 -30.27
CA GLY A 290 11.35 3.86 -31.54
C GLY A 290 11.85 5.31 -31.41
N CYS A 291 12.49 5.85 -32.44
CA CYS A 291 12.95 7.23 -32.48
C CYS A 291 13.11 7.77 -33.90
N GLY A 292 13.31 9.06 -34.04
CA GLY A 292 13.61 9.68 -35.34
C GLY A 292 13.71 11.20 -35.29
N MET A 293 14.08 11.79 -36.39
CA MET A 293 13.97 13.24 -36.55
C MET A 293 12.50 13.59 -36.78
N VAL A 294 12.02 14.65 -36.12
CA VAL A 294 10.63 15.08 -36.29
C VAL A 294 10.37 15.42 -37.75
N ASN A 295 9.30 14.82 -38.30
CA ASN A 295 8.89 15.11 -39.67
C ASN A 295 8.48 16.58 -39.79
N PRO A 296 8.99 17.33 -40.79
CA PRO A 296 8.63 18.75 -40.98
C PRO A 296 7.12 19.01 -41.02
N ALA A 297 6.33 18.07 -41.54
CA ALA A 297 4.87 18.16 -41.56
C ALA A 297 4.25 18.34 -40.17
N VAL A 298 4.87 17.78 -39.13
CA VAL A 298 4.41 17.97 -37.72
C VAL A 298 4.53 19.45 -37.34
N PHE A 299 5.65 20.08 -37.63
CA PHE A 299 5.85 21.52 -37.38
C PHE A 299 4.86 22.37 -38.18
N GLU A 300 4.66 22.05 -39.45
CA GLU A 300 3.69 22.73 -40.31
C GLU A 300 2.26 22.62 -39.79
N ASN A 301 1.86 21.44 -39.29
CA ASN A 301 0.54 21.21 -38.75
C ASN A 301 0.32 22.05 -37.48
N ILE A 302 1.30 22.10 -36.58
CA ILE A 302 1.26 22.92 -35.37
C ILE A 302 1.21 24.42 -35.71
N ASP A 303 2.07 24.88 -36.62
CA ASP A 303 2.08 26.28 -37.03
C ASP A 303 0.77 26.70 -37.70
N LYS A 304 0.15 25.85 -38.54
CA LYS A 304 -1.17 26.07 -39.12
C LYS A 304 -2.27 26.17 -38.09
N ALA A 305 -2.30 25.21 -37.14
CA ALA A 305 -3.34 25.14 -36.10
C ALA A 305 -3.27 26.34 -35.15
N THR A 306 -2.09 26.79 -34.81
CA THR A 306 -1.87 27.94 -33.91
C THR A 306 -1.96 29.28 -34.58
N GLY A 307 -1.87 29.32 -35.91
CA GLY A 307 -1.74 30.56 -36.70
C GLY A 307 -0.41 31.30 -36.47
N LYS A 308 0.58 30.58 -35.90
CA LYS A 308 1.92 31.11 -35.58
C LYS A 308 2.94 30.39 -36.47
N ASN A 309 4.06 31.03 -36.71
CA ASN A 309 5.17 30.48 -37.49
C ASN A 309 6.38 30.28 -36.55
N LEU A 310 6.21 29.47 -35.54
CA LEU A 310 7.18 29.32 -34.47
C LEU A 310 8.27 28.30 -34.80
N TYR A 311 7.94 27.29 -35.59
CA TYR A 311 8.81 26.15 -35.88
C TYR A 311 9.48 26.20 -37.25
N ALA A 312 9.24 27.23 -38.02
CA ALA A 312 9.90 27.43 -39.32
C ALA A 312 11.43 27.43 -39.21
N GLY A 313 12.09 26.55 -39.93
CA GLY A 313 13.55 26.39 -39.91
C GLY A 313 14.09 25.72 -38.64
N CYS A 314 13.23 25.13 -37.83
CA CYS A 314 13.63 24.26 -36.74
C CYS A 314 13.78 22.81 -37.20
N THR A 315 14.66 22.10 -36.53
CA THR A 315 14.77 20.63 -36.58
C THR A 315 14.59 20.06 -35.18
N GLY A 316 14.29 18.78 -35.09
CA GLY A 316 14.12 18.16 -33.82
C GLY A 316 14.16 16.65 -33.91
N PHE A 317 14.29 16.01 -32.79
CA PHE A 317 14.13 14.57 -32.68
C PHE A 317 13.12 14.17 -31.59
N ALA A 318 12.52 13.02 -31.79
CA ALA A 318 11.65 12.38 -30.78
C ALA A 318 12.03 10.93 -30.60
N PHE A 319 11.71 10.40 -29.42
CA PHE A 319 11.86 8.99 -29.09
C PHE A 319 10.77 8.52 -28.14
N GLY A 320 10.42 7.24 -28.20
CA GLY A 320 9.44 6.61 -27.33
C GLY A 320 9.92 5.24 -26.82
N ILE A 321 9.75 4.99 -25.52
CA ILE A 321 10.23 3.79 -24.85
C ILE A 321 9.13 3.27 -23.94
N GLY A 322 8.79 1.97 -24.05
CA GLY A 322 7.87 1.31 -23.11
C GLY A 322 8.54 1.06 -21.76
N LEU A 323 7.94 1.55 -20.68
CA LEU A 323 8.50 1.39 -19.33
C LEU A 323 8.43 -0.07 -18.85
N GLU A 324 7.38 -0.81 -19.24
CA GLU A 324 7.28 -2.25 -19.00
C GLU A 324 8.44 -2.98 -19.66
N ARG A 325 8.78 -2.61 -20.90
CA ARG A 325 9.89 -3.21 -21.63
C ARG A 325 11.22 -2.98 -20.93
N LEU A 326 11.46 -1.74 -20.44
CA LEU A 326 12.63 -1.42 -19.62
C LEU A 326 12.69 -2.27 -18.34
N ALA A 327 11.57 -2.39 -17.62
CA ALA A 327 11.48 -3.19 -16.40
C ALA A 327 11.72 -4.68 -16.67
N MET A 328 11.10 -5.22 -17.71
CA MET A 328 11.27 -6.63 -18.13
C MET A 328 12.73 -6.95 -18.44
N ILE A 329 13.40 -6.06 -19.17
CA ILE A 329 14.81 -6.24 -19.54
C ILE A 329 15.70 -6.16 -18.30
N ARG A 330 15.50 -5.16 -17.44
CA ARG A 330 16.34 -4.91 -16.27
C ARG A 330 16.33 -6.07 -15.26
N TRP A 331 15.19 -6.66 -15.03
CA TRP A 331 15.03 -7.74 -14.02
C TRP A 331 14.77 -9.11 -14.61
N GLY A 332 14.84 -9.27 -15.93
CA GLY A 332 14.63 -10.56 -16.59
C GLY A 332 13.19 -11.09 -16.47
N ILE A 333 12.21 -10.19 -16.35
CA ILE A 333 10.79 -10.53 -16.30
C ILE A 333 10.36 -11.05 -17.66
N ARG A 334 9.80 -12.25 -17.72
CA ARG A 334 9.47 -12.92 -18.99
C ARG A 334 8.06 -12.67 -19.48
N ASP A 335 7.17 -12.26 -18.58
CA ASP A 335 5.76 -12.06 -18.86
C ASP A 335 5.33 -10.69 -18.32
N ILE A 336 4.87 -9.82 -19.23
CA ILE A 336 4.47 -8.47 -18.93
C ILE A 336 3.28 -8.41 -17.94
N ARG A 337 2.42 -9.45 -17.93
CA ARG A 337 1.24 -9.53 -17.07
C ARG A 337 1.59 -9.54 -15.59
N LEU A 338 2.76 -10.04 -15.21
CA LEU A 338 3.25 -9.99 -13.83
C LEU A 338 3.35 -8.57 -13.28
N LEU A 339 3.53 -7.57 -14.16
CA LEU A 339 3.59 -6.16 -13.79
C LEU A 339 2.21 -5.56 -13.44
N ILE A 340 1.11 -6.23 -13.80
CA ILE A 340 -0.26 -5.74 -13.55
C ILE A 340 -1.07 -6.64 -12.63
N GLU A 341 -0.62 -7.87 -12.35
CA GLU A 341 -1.32 -8.83 -11.49
C GLU A 341 -1.30 -8.43 -10.00
N ASN A 342 -0.45 -7.50 -9.62
CA ASN A 342 -0.34 -6.98 -8.26
C ASN A 342 -0.08 -8.06 -7.18
N ASP A 343 0.65 -9.13 -7.54
CA ASP A 343 1.06 -10.17 -6.59
C ASP A 343 2.12 -9.61 -5.63
N ALA A 344 1.79 -9.57 -4.34
CA ALA A 344 2.68 -9.05 -3.29
C ALA A 344 4.03 -9.80 -3.22
N ARG A 345 4.06 -11.10 -3.55
CA ARG A 345 5.30 -11.92 -3.58
C ARG A 345 6.20 -11.52 -4.73
N PHE A 346 5.60 -11.13 -5.87
CA PHE A 346 6.33 -10.60 -7.01
C PHE A 346 6.87 -9.20 -6.68
N LEU A 347 6.03 -8.31 -6.18
CA LEU A 347 6.40 -6.93 -5.87
C LEU A 347 7.46 -6.82 -4.75
N ALA A 348 7.45 -7.73 -3.78
CA ALA A 348 8.44 -7.77 -2.70
C ALA A 348 9.89 -8.02 -3.18
N GLN A 349 10.09 -8.45 -4.43
CA GLN A 349 11.43 -8.69 -5.01
C GLN A 349 12.13 -7.39 -5.46
N PHE A 350 11.42 -6.26 -5.50
CA PHE A 350 11.92 -4.97 -6.02
C PHE A 350 12.12 -3.92 -4.90
N GLN A 351 12.46 -4.37 -3.71
CA GLN A 351 12.73 -3.49 -2.55
C GLN A 351 14.18 -3.01 -2.51
#